data_a2c19b718f08482c9710a0ae7ff666e2
#
_entry.id   a2c19b718f08482c9710a0ae7ff666e2
#
_cell.length_a   1.000
_cell.length_b   1.000
_cell.length_c   1.000
_cell.angle_alpha   90.00
_cell.angle_beta   90.00
_cell.angle_gamma   90.00
#
_symmetry.space_group_name_H-M   'P 1'
#
loop_
_entity.id
_entity.type
_entity.pdbx_description
1 polymer ?
#
loop_
_entity_poly.entity_id
_entity_poly.type
_entity_poly.pdbx_seq_one_letter_code
_entity_poly.pdbx_strand_id
1 'polypeptide(L)'
;MQSDEIELIRKRYARREANCVSPRYAFVRPAVYLSVQERERALMRWIRDYGIEPIASRRLIEIGCGTGLNLLEFLRFGFQPENLVGNELLPMRVAEARHRLPESLAVVEGDALQLEFADESFDVVSQFGVFSSILDTEFQNALAAKMWRWATPGGGVLWYDFMFDNPRNPDVRGVRIKRIKELFPEGRMKCWRTTLAPPISRLVTRVHPSLYTIFNAAPFLRTHVLCWIPKENDSVRR
;
A
#
# COMPACT_ATOMS: atom_id res chain seq x y z
N MET A 1 4.77 -20.07 -15.10
CA MET A 1 5.23 -18.69 -14.97
C MET A 1 4.50 -17.95 -13.84
N GLN A 2 3.17 -17.70 -13.88
CA GLN A 2 2.47 -17.01 -12.77
C GLN A 2 2.48 -17.77 -11.45
N SER A 3 2.29 -19.09 -11.48
CA SER A 3 2.38 -19.97 -10.29
C SER A 3 3.75 -19.91 -9.62
N ASP A 4 4.81 -19.69 -10.39
CA ASP A 4 6.18 -19.69 -9.86
C ASP A 4 6.47 -18.44 -9.01
N GLU A 5 6.00 -17.25 -9.44
CA GLU A 5 6.22 -16.02 -8.67
C GLU A 5 5.44 -16.03 -7.34
N ILE A 6 4.21 -16.54 -7.32
CA ILE A 6 3.44 -16.71 -6.07
C ILE A 6 4.20 -17.60 -5.08
N GLU A 7 4.74 -18.73 -5.53
CA GLU A 7 5.52 -19.62 -4.67
C GLU A 7 6.82 -18.94 -4.18
N LEU A 8 7.48 -18.17 -5.04
CA LEU A 8 8.65 -17.37 -4.67
C LEU A 8 8.32 -16.29 -3.65
N ILE A 9 7.17 -15.63 -3.79
CA ILE A 9 6.68 -14.65 -2.80
C ILE A 9 6.46 -15.37 -1.46
N ARG A 10 5.75 -16.49 -1.43
CA ARG A 10 5.54 -17.28 -0.21
C ARG A 10 6.85 -17.67 0.47
N LYS A 11 7.83 -18.16 -0.28
CA LYS A 11 9.17 -18.49 0.23
C LYS A 11 9.91 -17.28 0.80
N ARG A 12 9.84 -16.11 0.13
CA ARG A 12 10.45 -14.87 0.62
C ARG A 12 9.83 -14.43 1.95
N TYR A 13 8.50 -14.51 2.08
CA TYR A 13 7.82 -14.19 3.33
C TYR A 13 8.11 -15.19 4.44
N ALA A 14 8.10 -16.50 4.16
CA ALA A 14 8.45 -17.52 5.14
C ALA A 14 9.87 -17.31 5.70
N ARG A 15 10.86 -16.96 4.86
CA ARG A 15 12.21 -16.60 5.32
C ARG A 15 12.23 -15.37 6.22
N ARG A 16 11.40 -14.35 5.92
CA ARG A 16 11.32 -13.14 6.75
C ARG A 16 10.71 -13.43 8.12
N GLU A 17 9.69 -14.27 8.16
CA GLU A 17 9.01 -14.69 9.40
C GLU A 17 9.92 -15.58 10.27
N ALA A 18 10.64 -16.53 9.66
CA ALA A 18 11.62 -17.37 10.36
C ALA A 18 12.80 -16.57 10.96
N ASN A 19 13.19 -15.46 10.34
CA ASN A 19 14.25 -14.56 10.82
C ASN A 19 13.82 -13.59 11.91
N CYS A 20 12.71 -13.88 12.59
CA CYS A 20 12.06 -13.11 13.65
C CYS A 20 11.50 -11.76 13.23
N VAL A 21 10.33 -11.46 13.77
CA VAL A 21 9.81 -10.09 13.88
C VAL A 21 10.86 -9.26 14.59
N SER A 22 11.74 -8.64 13.82
CA SER A 22 12.83 -7.83 14.39
C SER A 22 12.21 -6.74 15.27
N PRO A 23 12.59 -6.63 16.56
CA PRO A 23 12.08 -5.60 17.47
C PRO A 23 12.18 -4.19 16.90
N ARG A 24 13.00 -3.99 15.84
CA ARG A 24 13.18 -2.71 15.15
C ARG A 24 11.95 -2.22 14.38
N TYR A 25 10.98 -3.10 14.10
CA TYR A 25 9.73 -2.76 13.43
C TYR A 25 8.54 -2.65 14.38
N ALA A 26 8.77 -2.80 15.69
CA ALA A 26 7.71 -2.65 16.68
C ALA A 26 7.14 -1.23 16.64
N PHE A 27 5.81 -1.13 16.63
CA PHE A 27 5.08 0.15 16.54
C PHE A 27 5.46 1.16 17.64
N VAL A 28 5.82 0.67 18.83
CA VAL A 28 6.27 1.50 19.97
C VAL A 28 7.63 2.19 19.73
N ARG A 29 8.35 1.84 18.67
CA ARG A 29 9.60 2.53 18.33
C ARG A 29 9.31 3.90 17.72
N PRO A 30 9.90 5.00 18.21
CA PRO A 30 9.63 6.34 17.70
C PRO A 30 9.80 6.47 16.18
N ALA A 31 10.84 5.84 15.60
CA ALA A 31 11.06 5.86 14.16
C ALA A 31 9.93 5.20 13.36
N VAL A 32 9.34 4.11 13.87
CA VAL A 32 8.21 3.41 13.24
C VAL A 32 6.93 4.22 13.42
N TYR A 33 6.63 4.61 14.65
CA TYR A 33 5.46 5.40 14.98
C TYR A 33 5.37 6.69 14.16
N LEU A 34 6.44 7.47 14.10
CA LEU A 34 6.46 8.72 13.35
C LEU A 34 6.34 8.53 11.84
N SER A 35 6.87 7.43 11.28
CA SER A 35 6.69 7.12 9.86
C SER A 35 5.25 6.71 9.53
N VAL A 36 4.58 6.00 10.41
CA VAL A 36 3.15 5.68 10.27
C VAL A 36 2.32 6.96 10.34
N GLN A 37 2.54 7.82 11.35
CA GLN A 37 1.84 9.10 11.45
C GLN A 37 2.06 10.01 10.23
N GLU A 38 3.25 9.99 9.63
CA GLU A 38 3.49 10.75 8.41
C GLU A 38 2.67 10.21 7.23
N ARG A 39 2.60 8.88 7.08
CA ARG A 39 1.75 8.24 6.09
C ARG A 39 0.27 8.57 6.32
N GLU A 40 -0.22 8.49 7.55
CA GLU A 40 -1.58 8.89 7.93
C GLU A 40 -1.87 10.34 7.50
N ARG A 41 -0.98 11.28 7.80
CA ARG A 41 -1.12 12.68 7.35
C ARG A 41 -1.15 12.82 5.83
N ALA A 42 -0.39 11.99 5.11
CA ALA A 42 -0.42 11.98 3.64
C ALA A 42 -1.75 11.42 3.10
N LEU A 43 -2.29 10.37 3.72
CA LEU A 43 -3.61 9.80 3.40
C LEU A 43 -4.75 10.79 3.68
N MET A 44 -4.74 11.46 4.83
CA MET A 44 -5.73 12.51 5.13
C MET A 44 -5.70 13.65 4.11
N ARG A 45 -4.51 14.03 3.65
CA ARG A 45 -4.34 15.04 2.59
C ARG A 45 -4.92 14.56 1.27
N TRP A 46 -4.65 13.29 0.90
CA TRP A 46 -5.23 12.66 -0.28
C TRP A 46 -6.77 12.63 -0.21
N ILE A 47 -7.36 12.21 0.91
CA ILE A 47 -8.83 12.19 1.09
C ILE A 47 -9.43 13.58 0.83
N ARG A 48 -8.86 14.63 1.46
CA ARG A 48 -9.34 16.00 1.33
C ARG A 48 -9.16 16.55 -0.09
N ASP A 49 -7.97 16.39 -0.68
CA ASP A 49 -7.57 17.06 -1.92
C ASP A 49 -8.22 16.42 -3.16
N TYR A 50 -8.68 15.16 -3.04
CA TYR A 50 -9.33 14.42 -4.14
C TYR A 50 -10.80 14.11 -3.92
N GLY A 51 -11.40 14.73 -2.91
CA GLY A 51 -12.83 14.65 -2.69
C GLY A 51 -13.34 13.22 -2.50
N ILE A 52 -12.60 12.40 -1.74
CA ILE A 52 -13.02 11.01 -1.44
C ILE A 52 -14.31 10.98 -0.58
N GLU A 53 -14.80 12.14 -0.21
CA GLU A 53 -16.07 12.28 0.50
C GLU A 53 -17.29 12.05 -0.43
N PRO A 54 -18.39 11.49 0.08
CA PRO A 54 -18.56 10.98 1.45
C PRO A 54 -17.83 9.65 1.65
N ILE A 55 -16.90 9.60 2.60
CA ILE A 55 -16.01 8.45 2.84
C ILE A 55 -16.81 7.18 3.17
N ALA A 56 -17.89 7.33 3.93
CA ALA A 56 -18.71 6.19 4.40
C ALA A 56 -19.31 5.36 3.26
N SER A 57 -19.57 5.95 2.10
CA SER A 57 -20.13 5.23 0.95
C SER A 57 -19.06 4.71 -0.03
N ARG A 58 -17.78 5.05 0.16
CA ARG A 58 -16.72 4.64 -0.74
C ARG A 58 -16.33 3.19 -0.54
N ARG A 59 -16.26 2.46 -1.64
CA ARG A 59 -15.79 1.07 -1.67
C ARG A 59 -14.28 1.05 -1.91
N LEU A 60 -13.56 0.36 -1.02
CA LEU A 60 -12.12 0.23 -1.12
C LEU A 60 -11.69 -1.23 -1.03
N ILE A 61 -10.74 -1.62 -1.90
CA ILE A 61 -10.00 -2.88 -1.75
C ILE A 61 -8.52 -2.60 -1.49
N GLU A 62 -7.93 -3.33 -0.53
CA GLU A 62 -6.49 -3.34 -0.31
C GLU A 62 -5.90 -4.68 -0.76
N ILE A 63 -5.01 -4.64 -1.75
CA ILE A 63 -4.23 -5.79 -2.20
C ILE A 63 -3.03 -5.98 -1.28
N GLY A 64 -2.86 -7.21 -0.78
CA GLY A 64 -1.81 -7.55 0.19
C GLY A 64 -2.00 -6.84 1.53
N CYS A 65 -3.21 -6.87 2.08
CA CYS A 65 -3.57 -6.17 3.32
C CYS A 65 -2.79 -6.63 4.57
N GLY A 66 -1.99 -7.70 4.44
CA GLY A 66 -1.23 -8.24 5.55
C GLY A 66 -2.14 -8.64 6.70
N THR A 67 -1.82 -8.14 7.89
CA THR A 67 -2.59 -8.39 9.11
C THR A 67 -3.71 -7.35 9.35
N GLY A 68 -4.09 -6.57 8.33
CA GLY A 68 -5.22 -5.65 8.34
C GLY A 68 -4.97 -4.27 8.96
N LEU A 69 -3.72 -3.89 9.25
CA LEU A 69 -3.42 -2.63 9.95
C LEU A 69 -3.83 -1.38 9.16
N ASN A 70 -3.66 -1.38 7.84
CA ASN A 70 -4.08 -0.25 7.02
C ASN A 70 -5.62 -0.18 6.89
N LEU A 71 -6.29 -1.34 6.88
CA LEU A 71 -7.75 -1.39 6.88
C LEU A 71 -8.33 -0.79 8.17
N LEU A 72 -7.71 -1.04 9.33
CA LEU A 72 -8.06 -0.35 10.58
C LEU A 72 -7.86 1.17 10.48
N GLU A 73 -6.82 1.61 9.77
CA GLU A 73 -6.57 3.03 9.53
C GLU A 73 -7.69 3.65 8.67
N PHE A 74 -8.14 2.95 7.61
CA PHE A 74 -9.26 3.38 6.78
C PHE A 74 -10.59 3.43 7.56
N LEU A 75 -10.85 2.48 8.46
CA LEU A 75 -12.00 2.55 9.38
C LEU A 75 -11.95 3.80 10.26
N ARG A 76 -10.76 4.16 10.80
CA ARG A 76 -10.56 5.39 11.57
C ARG A 76 -10.79 6.67 10.75
N PHE A 77 -10.57 6.62 9.43
CA PHE A 77 -10.88 7.74 8.53
C PHE A 77 -12.37 7.85 8.20
N GLY A 78 -13.19 6.87 8.57
CA GLY A 78 -14.64 6.90 8.39
C GLY A 78 -15.20 6.00 7.29
N PHE A 79 -14.36 5.17 6.66
CA PHE A 79 -14.87 4.11 5.78
C PHE A 79 -15.72 3.13 6.59
N GLN A 80 -16.81 2.66 6.01
CA GLN A 80 -17.63 1.62 6.62
C GLN A 80 -17.03 0.24 6.38
N PRO A 81 -17.03 -0.67 7.37
CA PRO A 81 -16.40 -1.97 7.24
C PRO A 81 -16.99 -2.81 6.09
N GLU A 82 -18.29 -2.69 5.80
CA GLU A 82 -18.98 -3.38 4.70
C GLU A 82 -18.49 -2.95 3.32
N ASN A 83 -17.89 -1.76 3.23
CA ASN A 83 -17.35 -1.18 2.00
C ASN A 83 -15.84 -1.42 1.85
N LEU A 84 -15.21 -2.10 2.81
CA LEU A 84 -13.80 -2.45 2.77
C LEU A 84 -13.59 -3.93 2.45
N VAL A 85 -12.64 -4.18 1.57
CA VAL A 85 -12.18 -5.54 1.24
C VAL A 85 -10.68 -5.60 1.42
N GLY A 86 -10.18 -6.61 2.13
CA GLY A 86 -8.77 -6.96 2.18
C GLY A 86 -8.50 -8.20 1.32
N ASN A 87 -7.40 -8.21 0.57
CA ASN A 87 -6.87 -9.42 -0.04
C ASN A 87 -5.50 -9.71 0.55
N GLU A 88 -5.23 -10.95 0.89
CA GLU A 88 -3.93 -11.39 1.38
C GLU A 88 -3.60 -12.81 0.90
N LEU A 89 -2.35 -13.02 0.50
CA LEU A 89 -1.86 -14.28 -0.07
C LEU A 89 -1.57 -15.33 1.01
N LEU A 90 -1.18 -14.90 2.22
CA LEU A 90 -0.65 -15.78 3.26
C LEU A 90 -1.73 -16.16 4.28
N PRO A 91 -2.12 -17.46 4.41
CA PRO A 91 -3.21 -17.89 5.28
C PRO A 91 -3.09 -17.42 6.74
N MET A 92 -1.85 -17.45 7.30
CA MET A 92 -1.63 -17.00 8.67
C MET A 92 -1.95 -15.51 8.86
N ARG A 93 -1.63 -14.66 7.87
CA ARG A 93 -1.94 -13.23 7.91
C ARG A 93 -3.42 -12.97 7.71
N VAL A 94 -4.07 -13.76 6.86
CA VAL A 94 -5.54 -13.72 6.69
C VAL A 94 -6.23 -14.04 8.02
N ALA A 95 -5.80 -15.09 8.71
CA ALA A 95 -6.35 -15.45 10.02
C ALA A 95 -6.17 -14.32 11.05
N GLU A 96 -4.97 -13.71 11.10
CA GLU A 96 -4.70 -12.59 11.98
C GLU A 96 -5.51 -11.33 11.61
N ALA A 97 -5.67 -11.03 10.31
CA ALA A 97 -6.50 -9.94 9.84
C ALA A 97 -7.96 -10.13 10.23
N ARG A 98 -8.52 -11.32 9.99
CA ARG A 98 -9.91 -11.66 10.37
C ARG A 98 -10.15 -11.59 11.88
N HIS A 99 -9.15 -11.95 12.70
CA HIS A 99 -9.25 -11.81 14.15
C HIS A 99 -9.23 -10.35 14.61
N ARG A 100 -8.57 -9.47 13.87
CA ARG A 100 -8.36 -8.06 14.21
C ARG A 100 -9.44 -7.13 13.70
N LEU A 101 -10.01 -7.44 12.54
CA LEU A 101 -10.94 -6.59 11.83
C LEU A 101 -12.39 -6.92 12.21
N PRO A 102 -13.35 -5.97 12.03
CA PRO A 102 -14.78 -6.27 12.17
C PRO A 102 -15.22 -7.41 11.23
N GLU A 103 -16.15 -8.26 11.67
CA GLU A 103 -16.64 -9.39 10.88
C GLU A 103 -17.31 -8.97 9.56
N SER A 104 -17.88 -7.76 9.51
CA SER A 104 -18.49 -7.20 8.30
C SER A 104 -17.48 -6.75 7.25
N LEU A 105 -16.17 -6.66 7.60
CA LEU A 105 -15.11 -6.36 6.65
C LEU A 105 -14.60 -7.66 6.02
N ALA A 106 -14.75 -7.80 4.70
CA ALA A 106 -14.35 -9.00 4.00
C ALA A 106 -12.82 -9.11 3.86
N VAL A 107 -12.24 -10.24 4.28
CA VAL A 107 -10.83 -10.59 4.02
C VAL A 107 -10.77 -11.83 3.15
N VAL A 108 -10.31 -11.66 1.90
CA VAL A 108 -10.24 -12.71 0.88
C VAL A 108 -8.81 -13.25 0.80
N GLU A 109 -8.68 -14.56 1.02
CA GLU A 109 -7.40 -15.26 0.89
C GLU A 109 -7.08 -15.59 -0.57
N GLY A 110 -5.83 -15.44 -0.96
CA GLY A 110 -5.33 -15.97 -2.22
C GLY A 110 -4.61 -14.97 -3.11
N ASP A 111 -4.24 -15.46 -4.30
CA ASP A 111 -3.59 -14.66 -5.34
C ASP A 111 -4.57 -13.61 -5.89
N ALA A 112 -4.18 -12.35 -5.81
CA ALA A 112 -4.97 -11.23 -6.33
C ALA A 112 -5.31 -11.35 -7.83
N LEU A 113 -4.47 -12.02 -8.61
CA LEU A 113 -4.74 -12.29 -10.03
C LEU A 113 -5.89 -13.29 -10.26
N GLN A 114 -6.22 -14.12 -9.27
CA GLN A 114 -7.30 -15.10 -9.35
C GLN A 114 -8.62 -14.59 -8.78
N LEU A 115 -8.64 -13.40 -8.17
CA LEU A 115 -9.88 -12.84 -7.61
C LEU A 115 -10.83 -12.40 -8.73
N GLU A 116 -12.10 -12.70 -8.56
CA GLU A 116 -13.16 -12.36 -9.51
C GLU A 116 -14.09 -11.29 -8.93
N PHE A 117 -13.64 -10.04 -8.99
CA PHE A 117 -14.51 -8.89 -8.76
C PHE A 117 -14.96 -8.32 -10.11
N ALA A 118 -16.17 -7.75 -10.14
CA ALA A 118 -16.64 -7.04 -11.32
C ALA A 118 -15.71 -5.86 -11.65
N ASP A 119 -15.57 -5.57 -12.94
CA ASP A 119 -14.87 -4.37 -13.37
C ASP A 119 -15.58 -3.14 -12.78
N GLU A 120 -14.82 -2.09 -12.49
CA GLU A 120 -15.34 -0.82 -11.98
C GLU A 120 -16.17 -0.96 -10.68
N SER A 121 -15.72 -1.83 -9.76
CA SER A 121 -16.44 -2.14 -8.52
C SER A 121 -15.92 -1.44 -7.28
N PHE A 122 -14.77 -0.73 -7.36
CA PHE A 122 -14.16 -0.05 -6.22
C PHE A 122 -13.81 1.40 -6.56
N ASP A 123 -14.18 2.33 -5.66
CA ASP A 123 -13.76 3.73 -5.77
C ASP A 123 -12.24 3.87 -5.55
N VAL A 124 -11.69 3.01 -4.68
CA VAL A 124 -10.27 3.00 -4.37
C VAL A 124 -9.73 1.58 -4.41
N VAL A 125 -8.75 1.33 -5.28
CA VAL A 125 -7.96 0.10 -5.29
C VAL A 125 -6.59 0.41 -4.73
N SER A 126 -6.27 -0.12 -3.56
CA SER A 126 -5.06 0.26 -2.83
C SER A 126 -4.04 -0.87 -2.71
N GLN A 127 -2.76 -0.49 -2.60
CA GLN A 127 -1.67 -1.36 -2.21
C GLN A 127 -0.64 -0.61 -1.37
N PHE A 128 -0.04 -1.30 -0.38
CA PHE A 128 0.97 -0.74 0.51
C PHE A 128 2.17 -1.69 0.61
N GLY A 129 3.18 -1.46 -0.26
CA GLY A 129 4.42 -2.24 -0.26
C GLY A 129 4.32 -3.64 -0.89
N VAL A 130 3.34 -3.89 -1.76
CA VAL A 130 3.16 -5.17 -2.45
C VAL A 130 4.09 -5.28 -3.65
N PHE A 131 4.09 -4.28 -4.51
CA PHE A 131 4.84 -4.35 -5.77
C PHE A 131 6.35 -4.42 -5.58
N SER A 132 6.87 -3.83 -4.54
CA SER A 132 8.28 -4.00 -4.17
C SER A 132 8.66 -5.45 -3.79
N SER A 133 7.69 -6.27 -3.41
CA SER A 133 7.88 -7.70 -3.10
C SER A 133 7.66 -8.61 -4.29
N ILE A 134 7.14 -8.11 -5.42
CA ILE A 134 6.96 -8.82 -6.68
C ILE A 134 8.16 -8.50 -7.58
N LEU A 135 9.03 -9.48 -7.82
CA LEU A 135 10.23 -9.29 -8.63
C LEU A 135 10.00 -9.57 -10.11
N ASP A 136 8.96 -10.33 -10.43
CA ASP A 136 8.54 -10.60 -11.81
C ASP A 136 7.79 -9.41 -12.40
N THR A 137 8.29 -8.92 -13.54
CA THR A 137 7.76 -7.73 -14.23
C THR A 137 6.41 -7.99 -14.88
N GLU A 138 6.20 -9.19 -15.43
CA GLU A 138 4.96 -9.58 -16.09
C GLU A 138 3.83 -9.75 -15.06
N PHE A 139 4.17 -10.32 -13.89
CA PHE A 139 3.22 -10.39 -12.79
C PHE A 139 2.81 -8.98 -12.30
N GLN A 140 3.77 -8.04 -12.18
CA GLN A 140 3.45 -6.64 -11.86
C GLN A 140 2.51 -6.03 -12.89
N ASN A 141 2.77 -6.25 -14.20
CA ASN A 141 1.93 -5.72 -15.28
C ASN A 141 0.50 -6.28 -15.19
N ALA A 142 0.35 -7.58 -15.03
CA ALA A 142 -0.94 -8.24 -14.91
C ALA A 142 -1.73 -7.76 -13.68
N LEU A 143 -1.05 -7.63 -12.53
CA LEU A 143 -1.69 -7.15 -11.31
C LEU A 143 -2.13 -5.68 -11.44
N ALA A 144 -1.28 -4.82 -12.00
CA ALA A 144 -1.62 -3.42 -12.21
C ALA A 144 -2.81 -3.26 -13.16
N ALA A 145 -2.84 -4.02 -14.27
CA ALA A 145 -3.96 -4.03 -15.20
C ALA A 145 -5.27 -4.48 -14.51
N LYS A 146 -5.20 -5.48 -13.64
CA LYS A 146 -6.36 -5.95 -12.88
C LYS A 146 -6.84 -4.92 -11.86
N MET A 147 -5.93 -4.29 -11.13
CA MET A 147 -6.26 -3.17 -10.22
C MET A 147 -6.93 -2.02 -10.97
N TRP A 148 -6.43 -1.68 -12.17
CA TRP A 148 -7.01 -0.62 -13.00
C TRP A 148 -8.42 -0.93 -13.47
N ARG A 149 -8.69 -2.19 -13.85
CA ARG A 149 -10.04 -2.62 -14.23
C ARG A 149 -11.03 -2.52 -13.09
N TRP A 150 -10.63 -2.87 -11.88
CA TRP A 150 -11.48 -2.80 -10.69
C TRP A 150 -11.80 -1.37 -10.24
N ALA A 151 -10.95 -0.39 -10.58
CA ALA A 151 -11.21 0.99 -10.23
C ALA A 151 -12.38 1.56 -11.04
N THR A 152 -13.33 2.22 -10.37
CA THR A 152 -14.44 2.94 -11.01
C THR A 152 -13.94 4.16 -11.80
N PRO A 153 -14.64 4.60 -12.86
CA PRO A 153 -14.50 5.94 -13.39
C PRO A 153 -14.77 6.98 -12.30
N GLY A 154 -13.87 7.95 -12.13
CA GLY A 154 -13.90 8.90 -11.01
C GLY A 154 -13.26 8.39 -9.70
N GLY A 155 -12.99 7.10 -9.61
CA GLY A 155 -12.14 6.48 -8.59
C GLY A 155 -10.68 6.41 -9.00
N GLY A 156 -9.93 5.43 -8.49
CA GLY A 156 -8.54 5.25 -8.91
C GLY A 156 -7.73 4.29 -8.04
N VAL A 157 -6.43 4.28 -8.32
CA VAL A 157 -5.46 3.45 -7.58
C VAL A 157 -4.70 4.31 -6.56
N LEU A 158 -4.71 3.85 -5.31
CA LEU A 158 -3.92 4.41 -4.22
C LEU A 158 -2.69 3.54 -4.00
N TRP A 159 -1.53 4.12 -4.28
CA TRP A 159 -0.26 3.43 -4.26
C TRP A 159 0.63 3.95 -3.13
N TYR A 160 1.23 3.06 -2.35
CA TYR A 160 2.28 3.40 -1.41
C TYR A 160 3.38 2.35 -1.46
N ASP A 161 4.62 2.77 -1.79
CA ASP A 161 5.78 1.88 -1.81
C ASP A 161 7.10 2.66 -1.69
N PHE A 162 8.20 1.97 -1.44
CA PHE A 162 9.53 2.58 -1.46
C PHE A 162 10.13 2.59 -2.87
N MET A 163 10.95 3.63 -3.14
CA MET A 163 11.46 3.94 -4.47
C MET A 163 12.89 3.45 -4.72
N PHE A 164 13.62 3.07 -3.67
CA PHE A 164 15.05 2.78 -3.74
C PHE A 164 15.33 1.33 -3.33
N ASP A 165 16.20 0.67 -4.07
CA ASP A 165 16.62 -0.68 -3.73
C ASP A 165 17.34 -0.70 -2.36
N ASN A 166 17.07 -1.77 -1.61
CA ASN A 166 17.79 -2.05 -0.38
C ASN A 166 18.88 -3.09 -0.66
N PRO A 167 20.17 -2.71 -0.76
CA PRO A 167 21.23 -3.65 -1.11
C PRO A 167 21.40 -4.80 -0.08
N ARG A 168 20.84 -4.63 1.11
CA ARG A 168 20.86 -5.65 2.18
C ARG A 168 19.64 -6.59 2.17
N ASN A 169 18.71 -6.39 1.25
CA ASN A 169 17.52 -7.22 1.14
C ASN A 169 17.18 -7.49 -0.33
N PRO A 170 17.67 -8.60 -0.89
CA PRO A 170 17.42 -8.98 -2.28
C PRO A 170 15.97 -9.44 -2.53
N ASP A 171 15.20 -9.68 -1.47
CA ASP A 171 13.80 -10.13 -1.55
C ASP A 171 12.82 -9.00 -1.92
N VAL A 172 13.32 -7.78 -2.10
CA VAL A 172 12.53 -6.62 -2.48
C VAL A 172 13.27 -5.72 -3.46
N ARG A 173 12.52 -5.05 -4.33
CA ARG A 173 13.02 -4.05 -5.28
C ARG A 173 12.23 -2.76 -5.14
N GLY A 174 12.92 -1.62 -5.10
CA GLY A 174 12.27 -0.31 -5.08
C GLY A 174 11.51 -0.03 -6.37
N VAL A 175 10.29 0.48 -6.26
CA VAL A 175 9.45 0.80 -7.42
C VAL A 175 9.53 2.29 -7.70
N ARG A 176 10.31 2.67 -8.71
CA ARG A 176 10.51 4.08 -9.09
C ARG A 176 9.24 4.66 -9.71
N ILE A 177 9.05 5.96 -9.58
CA ILE A 177 7.90 6.70 -10.17
C ILE A 177 7.74 6.42 -11.68
N LYS A 178 8.86 6.27 -12.42
CA LYS A 178 8.82 5.89 -13.84
C LYS A 178 8.10 4.55 -14.04
N ARG A 179 8.41 3.54 -13.20
CA ARG A 179 7.78 2.23 -13.29
C ARG A 179 6.28 2.30 -12.95
N ILE A 180 5.89 3.11 -11.97
CA ILE A 180 4.46 3.28 -11.64
C ILE A 180 3.71 3.89 -12.83
N LYS A 181 4.31 4.83 -13.56
CA LYS A 181 3.72 5.40 -14.79
C LYS A 181 3.58 4.37 -15.91
N GLU A 182 4.55 3.45 -16.03
CA GLU A 182 4.48 2.35 -16.99
C GLU A 182 3.36 1.36 -16.66
N LEU A 183 3.12 1.11 -15.37
CA LEU A 183 2.07 0.22 -14.88
C LEU A 183 0.66 0.82 -15.08
N PHE A 184 0.52 2.15 -15.01
CA PHE A 184 -0.75 2.87 -15.14
C PHE A 184 -0.63 4.02 -16.15
N PRO A 185 -0.48 3.72 -17.45
CA PRO A 185 -0.19 4.72 -18.48
C PRO A 185 -1.34 5.70 -18.71
N GLU A 186 -2.57 5.30 -18.43
CA GLU A 186 -3.78 6.11 -18.66
C GLU A 186 -4.06 7.08 -17.51
N GLY A 187 -3.45 6.87 -16.32
CA GLY A 187 -3.72 7.65 -15.13
C GLY A 187 -2.86 8.91 -15.00
N ARG A 188 -3.48 10.04 -14.71
CA ARG A 188 -2.78 11.29 -14.38
C ARG A 188 -2.29 11.29 -12.94
N MET A 189 -1.19 10.58 -12.70
CA MET A 189 -0.65 10.32 -11.38
C MET A 189 -0.21 11.60 -10.64
N LYS A 190 -0.64 11.73 -9.39
CA LYS A 190 -0.11 12.69 -8.39
C LYS A 190 0.66 11.92 -7.32
N CYS A 191 1.86 12.39 -7.01
CA CYS A 191 2.73 11.70 -6.05
C CYS A 191 3.26 12.65 -4.98
N TRP A 192 3.34 12.14 -3.75
CA TRP A 192 3.96 12.79 -2.60
C TRP A 192 5.07 11.90 -2.05
N ARG A 193 6.27 12.44 -1.98
CA ARG A 193 7.36 11.76 -1.26
C ARG A 193 7.06 11.81 0.23
N THR A 194 7.20 10.68 0.88
CA THR A 194 6.91 10.51 2.30
C THR A 194 7.92 9.55 2.93
N THR A 195 7.89 9.44 4.23
CA THR A 195 8.68 8.52 5.06
C THR A 195 10.18 8.76 4.97
N LEU A 196 10.70 9.39 6.01
CA LEU A 196 12.13 9.58 6.21
C LEU A 196 12.85 8.24 6.10
N ALA A 197 13.98 8.22 5.38
CA ALA A 197 14.79 7.02 5.16
C ALA A 197 14.98 6.23 6.47
N PRO A 198 14.62 4.93 6.53
CA PRO A 198 14.63 4.16 7.77
C PRO A 198 15.96 4.15 8.54
N PRO A 199 17.15 4.15 7.90
CA PRO A 199 18.41 4.29 8.62
C PRO A 199 18.53 5.63 9.33
N ILE A 200 18.16 6.73 8.65
CA ILE A 200 18.20 8.09 9.19
C ILE A 200 17.19 8.23 10.31
N SER A 201 15.93 7.80 10.08
CA SER A 201 14.88 7.92 11.09
C SER A 201 15.25 7.20 12.40
N ARG A 202 15.82 6.00 12.31
CA ARG A 202 16.31 5.26 13.48
C ARG A 202 17.47 5.94 14.21
N LEU A 203 18.36 6.61 13.47
CA LEU A 203 19.49 7.32 14.06
C LEU A 203 19.01 8.58 14.79
N VAL A 204 18.26 9.44 14.12
CA VAL A 204 17.84 10.73 14.66
C VAL A 204 16.85 10.58 15.83
N THR A 205 15.95 9.59 15.79
CA THR A 205 14.99 9.35 16.87
C THR A 205 15.59 8.73 18.12
N ARG A 206 16.83 8.20 18.06
CA ARG A 206 17.59 7.80 19.25
C ARG A 206 18.08 9.02 20.05
N VAL A 207 18.34 10.13 19.37
CA VAL A 207 18.75 11.38 20.00
C VAL A 207 17.51 12.11 20.52
N HIS A 208 16.55 12.40 19.63
CA HIS A 208 15.28 13.01 20.02
C HIS A 208 14.22 12.77 18.92
N PRO A 209 12.97 12.40 19.28
CA PRO A 209 11.90 12.14 18.31
C PRO A 209 11.59 13.32 17.39
N SER A 210 11.69 14.57 17.86
CA SER A 210 11.43 15.77 17.06
C SER A 210 12.39 15.94 15.89
N LEU A 211 13.58 15.34 15.94
CA LEU A 211 14.54 15.35 14.83
C LEU A 211 13.98 14.62 13.61
N TYR A 212 13.10 13.65 13.80
CA TYR A 212 12.40 13.02 12.67
C TYR A 212 11.71 14.09 11.80
N THR A 213 10.95 14.99 12.40
CA THR A 213 10.20 16.04 11.67
C THR A 213 11.15 16.99 10.94
N ILE A 214 12.23 17.40 11.60
CA ILE A 214 13.24 18.30 11.02
C ILE A 214 13.88 17.66 9.77
N PHE A 215 14.40 16.45 9.89
CA PHE A 215 15.04 15.75 8.77
C PHE A 215 14.03 15.37 7.69
N ASN A 216 12.80 15.02 8.08
CA ASN A 216 11.73 14.71 7.13
C ASN A 216 11.23 15.94 6.35
N ALA A 217 11.52 17.16 6.78
CA ALA A 217 11.22 18.36 6.01
C ALA A 217 11.98 18.39 4.67
N ALA A 218 13.13 17.70 4.57
CA ALA A 218 13.93 17.59 3.35
C ALA A 218 13.42 16.45 2.43
N PRO A 219 12.78 16.72 1.28
CA PRO A 219 12.13 15.69 0.45
C PRO A 219 13.11 14.65 -0.12
N PHE A 220 14.38 14.99 -0.30
CA PHE A 220 15.40 14.07 -0.81
C PHE A 220 15.81 12.99 0.20
N LEU A 221 15.49 13.17 1.48
CA LEU A 221 15.69 12.17 2.53
C LEU A 221 14.52 11.18 2.66
N ARG A 222 13.44 11.39 1.90
CA ARG A 222 12.26 10.53 1.92
C ARG A 222 12.41 9.40 0.91
N THR A 223 12.12 8.19 1.33
CA THR A 223 12.34 6.98 0.53
C THR A 223 11.07 6.34 -0.03
N HIS A 224 9.91 6.71 0.48
CA HIS A 224 8.64 6.19 -0.01
C HIS A 224 7.87 7.24 -0.81
N VAL A 225 6.93 6.77 -1.58
CA VAL A 225 6.01 7.61 -2.33
C VAL A 225 4.57 7.14 -2.09
N LEU A 226 3.69 8.09 -1.80
CA LEU A 226 2.25 7.91 -1.91
C LEU A 226 1.83 8.49 -3.24
N CYS A 227 1.15 7.71 -4.09
CA CYS A 227 0.60 8.21 -5.34
C CYS A 227 -0.91 7.97 -5.38
N TRP A 228 -1.64 8.94 -5.89
CA TRP A 228 -3.00 8.77 -6.37
C TRP A 228 -3.01 8.75 -7.89
N ILE A 229 -3.65 7.75 -8.47
CA ILE A 229 -3.74 7.52 -9.91
C ILE A 229 -5.23 7.48 -10.26
N PRO A 230 -5.86 8.64 -10.50
CA PRO A 230 -7.28 8.70 -10.80
C PRO A 230 -7.57 8.06 -12.17
N LYS A 231 -8.69 7.32 -12.22
CA LYS A 231 -9.31 6.86 -13.46
C LYS A 231 -10.34 7.92 -13.87
N GLU A 232 -10.02 8.65 -14.94
CA GLU A 232 -10.89 9.74 -15.43
C GLU A 232 -12.26 9.21 -15.87
N ASN A 233 -13.30 10.00 -15.67
CA ASN A 233 -14.61 9.73 -16.27
C ASN A 233 -14.57 10.03 -17.76
N ASP A 234 -15.05 9.14 -18.61
CA ASP A 234 -15.14 9.35 -20.07
C ASP A 234 -15.99 10.58 -20.45
N SER A 235 -16.87 11.03 -19.55
CA SER A 235 -17.70 12.22 -19.73
C SER A 235 -16.93 13.56 -19.71
N VAL A 236 -15.67 13.58 -19.23
CA VAL A 236 -14.82 14.79 -19.15
C VAL A 236 -13.87 14.88 -20.39
N ARG A 237 -13.84 13.87 -21.24
CA ARG A 237 -13.05 13.85 -22.49
C ARG A 237 -13.75 14.44 -23.71
N ARG A 238 -14.98 14.99 -23.55
CA ARG A 238 -15.72 15.65 -24.66
C ARG A 238 -15.74 17.14 -24.52
#